data_754135ef57b8bcc3575171a3f17072b9
#
_entry.id   754135ef57b8bcc3575171a3f17072b9
#
_cell.length_a   1.000
_cell.length_b   1.000
_cell.length_c   1.000
_cell.angle_alpha   90.00
_cell.angle_beta   90.00
_cell.angle_gamma   90.00
#
_symmetry.space_group_name_H-M   'P 1'
#
loop_
_entity.id
_entity.type
_entity.pdbx_description
1 polymer ?
#
loop_
_entity_poly.entity_id
_entity_poly.type
_entity_poly.pdbx_seq_one_letter_code
_entity_poly.pdbx_strand_id
1 'polypeptide(L)'
;GQGVVNYGPPAEAIAALPGLMGDGSLHKYLGVSGHPGLVEAIQVKLSNENQVHLGSEAMLMVTAGSNMAFLNSVLAVADPGDEFILPMPFYFNQEMAIRMCGCVPVPVATHDDFSLNVEAMAAAITPRTRAILTVSPNNPTGAVYSEASLRAINALCAQRGLYHFSDEAYEYFTYEGVKHFSPASIPGAMKHTLSFYSMSKNYGMASWRVGYVVFPADLFDAMNKVQDTNLICAPMPSQLLALQALQKGKPWVEPKVQALSQVRQTVYKALEALGDLVQFPKTQGAFYVLMKLPGLKEGVEPIAFNRAMTEKFKVASIPGFAFGLTHTHEANYQRLSYGALEAASVAEGVQRYVAAVQDWYSAY
;
A
#
# COMPACT_ATOMS: atom_id res chain seq x y z
N GLY A 1 13.62 7.57 -2.29
CA GLY A 1 12.50 7.24 -3.17
C GLY A 1 11.78 5.94 -2.83
N GLN A 2 12.45 4.93 -2.26
CA GLN A 2 11.84 3.63 -1.96
C GLN A 2 10.91 3.68 -0.74
N GLY A 3 9.75 3.02 -0.83
CA GLY A 3 8.75 2.93 0.25
C GLY A 3 9.03 1.77 1.19
N VAL A 4 10.04 1.89 2.04
CA VAL A 4 10.40 0.93 3.09
C VAL A 4 10.53 1.65 4.44
N VAL A 5 10.57 0.88 5.53
CA VAL A 5 10.86 1.37 6.88
C VAL A 5 12.34 1.19 7.20
N ASN A 6 12.86 1.93 8.18
CA ASN A 6 14.28 1.91 8.59
C ASN A 6 14.61 0.84 9.63
N TYR A 7 13.65 0.02 10.00
CA TYR A 7 13.84 -1.07 10.96
C TYR A 7 13.57 -2.44 10.31
N GLY A 8 14.20 -3.46 10.87
CA GLY A 8 13.97 -4.87 10.52
C GLY A 8 12.91 -5.52 11.42
N PRO A 9 12.70 -6.84 11.25
CA PRO A 9 11.81 -7.62 12.13
C PRO A 9 12.26 -7.59 13.59
N PRO A 10 11.38 -7.98 14.54
CA PRO A 10 11.77 -8.13 15.94
C PRO A 10 13.01 -9.01 16.10
N ALA A 11 14.00 -8.54 16.85
CA ALA A 11 15.29 -9.23 17.01
C ALA A 11 15.11 -10.66 17.58
N GLU A 12 14.17 -10.83 18.51
CA GLU A 12 13.84 -12.11 19.12
C GLU A 12 13.23 -13.08 18.09
N ALA A 13 12.44 -12.56 17.13
CA ALA A 13 11.88 -13.36 16.04
C ALA A 13 12.99 -13.88 15.12
N ILE A 14 13.97 -13.04 14.78
CA ILE A 14 15.16 -13.45 14.03
C ILE A 14 15.97 -14.51 14.80
N ALA A 15 16.21 -14.28 16.10
CA ALA A 15 16.98 -15.19 16.94
C ALA A 15 16.31 -16.57 17.11
N ALA A 16 14.98 -16.64 17.07
CA ALA A 16 14.24 -17.91 17.18
C ALA A 16 14.30 -18.75 15.88
N LEU A 17 14.54 -18.13 14.73
CA LEU A 17 14.41 -18.78 13.41
C LEU A 17 15.30 -20.03 13.23
N PRO A 18 16.60 -20.05 13.63
CA PRO A 18 17.42 -21.25 13.50
C PRO A 18 16.85 -22.47 14.23
N GLY A 19 16.32 -22.26 15.45
CA GLY A 19 15.69 -23.34 16.22
C GLY A 19 14.40 -23.86 15.58
N LEU A 20 13.59 -22.95 15.05
CA LEU A 20 12.36 -23.31 14.35
C LEU A 20 12.64 -24.09 13.06
N MET A 21 13.69 -23.71 12.33
CA MET A 21 14.10 -24.40 11.09
C MET A 21 14.75 -25.77 11.30
N GLY A 22 15.02 -26.16 12.55
CA GLY A 22 15.53 -27.49 12.90
C GLY A 22 14.50 -28.60 12.71
N ASP A 23 13.22 -28.32 12.58
CA ASP A 23 12.19 -29.31 12.29
C ASP A 23 12.21 -29.69 10.80
N GLY A 24 12.62 -30.93 10.51
CA GLY A 24 12.71 -31.43 9.13
C GLY A 24 11.38 -31.48 8.37
N SER A 25 10.23 -31.46 9.06
CA SER A 25 8.92 -31.40 8.42
C SER A 25 8.68 -30.07 7.69
N LEU A 26 9.34 -28.98 8.12
CA LEU A 26 9.22 -27.64 7.57
C LEU A 26 10.00 -27.44 6.26
N HIS A 27 10.79 -28.44 5.81
CA HIS A 27 11.46 -28.41 4.51
C HIS A 27 10.61 -29.01 3.38
N LYS A 28 9.35 -29.33 3.65
CA LYS A 28 8.38 -29.84 2.68
C LYS A 28 7.41 -28.72 2.27
N TYR A 29 6.73 -28.92 1.15
CA TYR A 29 5.63 -28.05 0.80
C TYR A 29 4.52 -28.08 1.87
N LEU A 30 4.02 -26.91 2.23
CA LEU A 30 2.83 -26.78 3.05
C LEU A 30 1.57 -26.68 2.20
N GLY A 31 0.44 -26.64 2.88
CA GLY A 31 -0.83 -26.26 2.27
C GLY A 31 -0.76 -24.86 1.62
N VAL A 32 -1.46 -24.69 0.52
CA VAL A 32 -1.45 -23.45 -0.29
C VAL A 32 -1.84 -22.22 0.52
N SER A 33 -2.75 -22.38 1.49
CA SER A 33 -3.21 -21.26 2.34
C SER A 33 -2.15 -20.77 3.35
N GLY A 34 -1.06 -21.54 3.56
CA GLY A 34 0.04 -21.16 4.45
C GLY A 34 0.14 -22.02 5.72
N HIS A 35 1.09 -21.65 6.56
CA HIS A 35 1.35 -22.32 7.85
C HIS A 35 0.16 -22.16 8.80
N PRO A 36 -0.41 -23.26 9.35
CA PRO A 36 -1.62 -23.19 10.17
C PRO A 36 -1.53 -22.23 11.36
N GLY A 37 -0.42 -22.24 12.09
CA GLY A 37 -0.21 -21.34 13.22
C GLY A 37 -0.12 -19.86 12.80
N LEU A 38 0.42 -19.56 11.61
CA LEU A 38 0.42 -18.19 11.09
C LEU A 38 -0.98 -17.76 10.67
N VAL A 39 -1.74 -18.64 10.02
CA VAL A 39 -3.13 -18.38 9.63
C VAL A 39 -3.97 -18.06 10.87
N GLU A 40 -3.86 -18.87 11.93
CA GLU A 40 -4.55 -18.65 13.21
C GLU A 40 -4.16 -17.30 13.85
N ALA A 41 -2.86 -17.00 13.93
CA ALA A 41 -2.37 -15.74 14.50
C ALA A 41 -2.87 -14.52 13.71
N ILE A 42 -2.96 -14.62 12.38
CA ILE A 42 -3.53 -13.56 11.53
C ILE A 42 -5.03 -13.40 11.81
N GLN A 43 -5.79 -14.48 11.95
CA GLN A 43 -7.22 -14.42 12.29
C GLN A 43 -7.46 -13.70 13.61
N VAL A 44 -6.65 -14.02 14.63
CA VAL A 44 -6.70 -13.35 15.94
C VAL A 44 -6.40 -11.85 15.80
N LYS A 45 -5.36 -11.49 15.04
CA LYS A 45 -5.00 -10.09 14.76
C LYS A 45 -6.14 -9.35 14.06
N LEU A 46 -6.71 -9.93 13.00
CA LEU A 46 -7.79 -9.33 12.24
C LEU A 46 -9.04 -9.10 13.10
N SER A 47 -9.39 -10.07 13.94
CA SER A 47 -10.51 -9.93 14.87
C SER A 47 -10.29 -8.80 15.87
N ASN A 48 -9.11 -8.75 16.51
CA ASN A 48 -8.82 -7.82 17.59
C ASN A 48 -8.54 -6.39 17.12
N GLU A 49 -7.88 -6.25 15.98
CA GLU A 49 -7.35 -4.96 15.53
C GLU A 49 -8.17 -4.34 14.39
N ASN A 50 -8.70 -5.15 13.47
CA ASN A 50 -9.44 -4.70 12.30
C ASN A 50 -10.96 -4.89 12.42
N GLN A 51 -11.44 -5.56 13.49
CA GLN A 51 -12.85 -5.96 13.64
C GLN A 51 -13.33 -6.86 12.48
N VAL A 52 -12.41 -7.62 11.88
CA VAL A 52 -12.66 -8.53 10.77
C VAL A 52 -12.75 -9.94 11.33
N HIS A 53 -13.97 -10.48 11.40
CA HIS A 53 -14.26 -11.80 11.95
C HIS A 53 -14.51 -12.79 10.82
N LEU A 54 -13.55 -13.67 10.56
CA LEU A 54 -13.68 -14.69 9.52
C LEU A 54 -14.68 -15.75 9.96
N GLY A 55 -15.80 -15.83 9.24
CA GLY A 55 -16.80 -16.90 9.36
C GLY A 55 -16.68 -17.85 8.17
N SER A 56 -17.78 -18.56 7.88
CA SER A 56 -17.86 -19.46 6.71
C SER A 56 -17.89 -18.75 5.36
N GLU A 57 -18.09 -17.42 5.34
CA GLU A 57 -18.23 -16.62 4.12
C GLU A 57 -16.87 -16.08 3.58
N ALA A 58 -15.79 -16.26 4.35
CA ALA A 58 -14.47 -15.72 3.97
C ALA A 58 -13.35 -16.72 4.25
N MET A 59 -12.33 -16.63 3.42
CA MET A 59 -11.09 -17.41 3.51
C MET A 59 -9.90 -16.48 3.69
N LEU A 60 -8.80 -17.04 4.21
CA LEU A 60 -7.52 -16.36 4.37
C LEU A 60 -6.42 -17.17 3.67
N MET A 61 -5.53 -16.48 2.97
CA MET A 61 -4.39 -17.08 2.30
C MET A 61 -3.13 -16.25 2.53
N VAL A 62 -2.07 -16.89 3.00
CA VAL A 62 -0.74 -16.29 3.12
C VAL A 62 -0.05 -16.33 1.76
N THR A 63 0.55 -15.20 1.36
CA THR A 63 1.13 -15.00 0.03
C THR A 63 2.57 -14.49 0.11
N ALA A 64 3.31 -14.57 -0.99
CA ALA A 64 4.65 -13.98 -1.10
C ALA A 64 4.60 -12.44 -1.22
N GLY A 65 4.13 -11.79 -0.15
CA GLY A 65 3.83 -10.36 -0.07
C GLY A 65 2.47 -9.99 -0.66
N SER A 66 1.99 -8.79 -0.33
CA SER A 66 0.69 -8.29 -0.80
C SER A 66 0.61 -8.10 -2.32
N ASN A 67 1.74 -7.87 -3.00
CA ASN A 67 1.76 -7.79 -4.46
C ASN A 67 1.34 -9.12 -5.11
N MET A 68 1.79 -10.26 -4.57
CA MET A 68 1.36 -11.57 -5.05
C MET A 68 -0.10 -11.83 -4.71
N ALA A 69 -0.55 -11.44 -3.53
CA ALA A 69 -1.96 -11.50 -3.15
C ALA A 69 -2.85 -10.75 -4.15
N PHE A 70 -2.46 -9.54 -4.52
CA PHE A 70 -3.17 -8.72 -5.49
C PHE A 70 -3.21 -9.37 -6.88
N LEU A 71 -2.04 -9.79 -7.39
CA LEU A 71 -1.94 -10.45 -8.70
C LEU A 71 -2.79 -11.73 -8.75
N ASN A 72 -2.70 -12.57 -7.73
CA ASN A 72 -3.50 -13.80 -7.63
C ASN A 72 -5.00 -13.50 -7.65
N SER A 73 -5.41 -12.43 -6.97
CA SER A 73 -6.81 -12.00 -6.91
C SER A 73 -7.32 -11.51 -8.27
N VAL A 74 -6.51 -10.72 -9.00
CA VAL A 74 -6.88 -10.31 -10.38
C VAL A 74 -7.07 -11.53 -11.27
N LEU A 75 -6.12 -12.49 -11.24
CA LEU A 75 -6.20 -13.73 -12.01
C LEU A 75 -7.41 -14.62 -11.62
N ALA A 76 -7.85 -14.53 -10.37
CA ALA A 76 -8.98 -15.34 -9.87
C ALA A 76 -10.36 -14.78 -10.23
N VAL A 77 -10.48 -13.44 -10.42
CA VAL A 77 -11.79 -12.80 -10.58
C VAL A 77 -12.04 -12.21 -11.97
N ALA A 78 -11.03 -12.13 -12.84
CA ALA A 78 -11.13 -11.38 -14.09
C ALA A 78 -10.55 -12.13 -15.30
N ASP A 79 -11.14 -11.83 -16.44
CA ASP A 79 -10.66 -12.25 -17.76
C ASP A 79 -10.00 -11.07 -18.51
N PRO A 80 -9.16 -11.32 -19.53
CA PRO A 80 -8.60 -10.27 -20.36
C PRO A 80 -9.68 -9.33 -20.92
N GLY A 81 -9.47 -8.02 -20.78
CA GLY A 81 -10.42 -6.98 -21.17
C GLY A 81 -11.37 -6.52 -20.08
N ASP A 82 -11.44 -7.21 -18.95
CA ASP A 82 -12.17 -6.75 -17.77
C ASP A 82 -11.52 -5.51 -17.15
N GLU A 83 -12.34 -4.66 -16.52
CA GLU A 83 -11.93 -3.35 -16.04
C GLU A 83 -11.82 -3.30 -14.52
N PHE A 84 -10.79 -2.58 -14.04
CA PHE A 84 -10.57 -2.28 -12.63
C PHE A 84 -10.52 -0.76 -12.42
N ILE A 85 -11.43 -0.24 -11.62
CA ILE A 85 -11.45 1.19 -11.27
C ILE A 85 -10.46 1.43 -10.12
N LEU A 86 -9.54 2.40 -10.31
CA LEU A 86 -8.58 2.79 -9.29
C LEU A 86 -8.62 4.31 -9.05
N PRO A 87 -8.58 4.77 -7.77
CA PRO A 87 -8.39 6.18 -7.48
C PRO A 87 -7.00 6.64 -7.96
N MET A 88 -6.95 7.74 -8.67
CA MET A 88 -5.70 8.36 -9.14
C MET A 88 -5.38 9.58 -8.26
N PRO A 89 -4.18 9.66 -7.66
CA PRO A 89 -2.97 8.83 -7.89
C PRO A 89 -3.07 7.40 -7.33
N PHE A 90 -2.57 6.42 -8.07
CA PHE A 90 -2.61 5.01 -7.73
C PHE A 90 -1.21 4.43 -7.44
N TYR A 91 -1.13 3.30 -6.78
CA TYR A 91 0.10 2.55 -6.63
C TYR A 91 0.42 1.79 -7.92
N PHE A 92 1.56 2.12 -8.56
CA PHE A 92 1.91 1.65 -9.90
C PHE A 92 1.97 0.12 -10.06
N ASN A 93 2.37 -0.64 -9.01
CA ASN A 93 2.42 -2.10 -9.14
C ASN A 93 1.04 -2.73 -9.30
N GLN A 94 -0.01 -2.10 -8.78
CA GLN A 94 -1.39 -2.59 -8.96
C GLN A 94 -1.88 -2.34 -10.39
N GLU A 95 -1.64 -1.16 -10.92
CA GLU A 95 -1.92 -0.84 -12.32
C GLU A 95 -1.17 -1.77 -13.28
N MET A 96 0.13 -1.99 -13.03
CA MET A 96 0.94 -2.92 -13.80
C MET A 96 0.43 -4.37 -13.71
N ALA A 97 0.03 -4.85 -12.52
CA ALA A 97 -0.51 -6.19 -12.33
C ALA A 97 -1.82 -6.39 -13.11
N ILE A 98 -2.71 -5.39 -13.11
CA ILE A 98 -3.94 -5.42 -13.90
C ILE A 98 -3.61 -5.57 -15.40
N ARG A 99 -2.66 -4.77 -15.93
CA ARG A 99 -2.22 -4.88 -17.33
C ARG A 99 -1.53 -6.20 -17.66
N MET A 100 -0.72 -6.72 -16.74
CA MET A 100 -0.06 -8.03 -16.91
C MET A 100 -1.07 -9.17 -17.08
N CYS A 101 -2.25 -9.05 -16.45
CA CYS A 101 -3.35 -10.00 -16.62
C CYS A 101 -4.20 -9.75 -17.89
N GLY A 102 -3.83 -8.79 -18.73
CA GLY A 102 -4.62 -8.41 -19.91
C GLY A 102 -5.87 -7.59 -19.59
N CYS A 103 -6.04 -7.18 -18.34
CA CYS A 103 -7.15 -6.36 -17.88
C CYS A 103 -6.89 -4.86 -18.10
N VAL A 104 -7.92 -4.04 -17.92
CA VAL A 104 -7.89 -2.61 -18.21
C VAL A 104 -7.99 -1.81 -16.89
N PRO A 105 -6.93 -1.08 -16.48
CA PRO A 105 -7.05 -0.13 -15.39
C PRO A 105 -7.84 1.10 -15.84
N VAL A 106 -8.83 1.51 -15.03
CA VAL A 106 -9.67 2.69 -15.25
C VAL A 106 -9.38 3.70 -14.13
N PRO A 107 -8.42 4.61 -14.32
CA PRO A 107 -8.09 5.60 -13.31
C PRO A 107 -9.19 6.67 -13.18
N VAL A 108 -9.57 6.98 -11.94
CA VAL A 108 -10.53 8.02 -11.59
C VAL A 108 -9.86 9.01 -10.65
N ALA A 109 -9.87 10.31 -11.01
CA ALA A 109 -9.26 11.34 -10.19
C ALA A 109 -9.92 11.41 -8.80
N THR A 110 -9.09 11.51 -7.76
CA THR A 110 -9.51 11.91 -6.42
C THR A 110 -9.81 13.41 -6.37
N HIS A 111 -10.34 13.90 -5.25
CA HIS A 111 -10.39 15.33 -4.97
C HIS A 111 -8.98 15.90 -4.72
N ASP A 112 -8.85 17.22 -4.67
CA ASP A 112 -7.56 17.90 -4.50
C ASP A 112 -6.86 17.57 -3.16
N ASP A 113 -7.64 17.20 -2.15
CA ASP A 113 -7.15 16.74 -0.84
C ASP A 113 -6.81 15.24 -0.82
N PHE A 114 -6.89 14.58 -1.98
CA PHE A 114 -6.74 13.14 -2.18
C PHE A 114 -7.83 12.26 -1.56
N SER A 115 -8.96 12.83 -1.14
CA SER A 115 -10.14 12.05 -0.75
C SER A 115 -10.80 11.38 -1.94
N LEU A 116 -11.51 10.25 -1.71
CA LEU A 116 -12.16 9.49 -2.78
C LEU A 116 -13.32 10.28 -3.41
N ASN A 117 -13.34 10.35 -4.72
CA ASN A 117 -14.47 10.84 -5.50
C ASN A 117 -15.41 9.68 -5.84
N VAL A 118 -16.27 9.33 -4.89
CA VAL A 118 -17.17 8.16 -4.98
C VAL A 118 -18.13 8.29 -6.16
N GLU A 119 -18.62 9.50 -6.47
CA GLU A 119 -19.55 9.77 -7.57
C GLU A 119 -18.87 9.54 -8.93
N ALA A 120 -17.65 10.05 -9.10
CA ALA A 120 -16.87 9.80 -10.31
C ALA A 120 -16.51 8.32 -10.49
N MET A 121 -16.20 7.62 -9.39
CA MET A 121 -15.94 6.17 -9.43
C MET A 121 -17.21 5.39 -9.81
N ALA A 122 -18.38 5.79 -9.31
CA ALA A 122 -19.66 5.20 -9.69
C ALA A 122 -19.99 5.44 -11.17
N ALA A 123 -19.71 6.64 -11.68
CA ALA A 123 -19.92 6.99 -13.09
C ALA A 123 -18.99 6.25 -14.06
N ALA A 124 -17.82 5.80 -13.58
CA ALA A 124 -16.86 5.04 -14.39
C ALA A 124 -17.20 3.55 -14.56
N ILE A 125 -18.24 3.04 -13.87
CA ILE A 125 -18.64 1.64 -13.94
C ILE A 125 -19.23 1.31 -15.32
N THR A 126 -18.72 0.26 -15.94
CA THR A 126 -19.22 -0.32 -17.20
C THR A 126 -19.63 -1.79 -17.01
N PRO A 127 -20.26 -2.43 -18.00
CA PRO A 127 -20.53 -3.88 -17.92
C PRO A 127 -19.28 -4.76 -17.80
N ARG A 128 -18.07 -4.23 -18.10
CA ARG A 128 -16.80 -4.95 -17.97
C ARG A 128 -16.12 -4.71 -16.64
N THR A 129 -16.60 -3.80 -15.83
CA THR A 129 -16.00 -3.54 -14.52
C THR A 129 -16.12 -4.76 -13.61
N ARG A 130 -15.01 -5.19 -13.01
CA ARG A 130 -14.94 -6.32 -12.06
C ARG A 130 -14.73 -5.87 -10.64
N ALA A 131 -13.92 -4.84 -10.44
CA ALA A 131 -13.60 -4.39 -9.10
C ALA A 131 -13.36 -2.88 -9.03
N ILE A 132 -13.56 -2.35 -7.84
CA ILE A 132 -13.09 -1.02 -7.44
C ILE A 132 -11.98 -1.22 -6.40
N LEU A 133 -10.84 -0.60 -6.64
CA LEU A 133 -9.68 -0.65 -5.75
C LEU A 133 -9.65 0.57 -4.82
N THR A 134 -9.32 0.36 -3.56
CA THR A 134 -8.94 1.42 -2.60
C THR A 134 -7.64 1.04 -1.92
N VAL A 135 -6.77 2.02 -1.67
CA VAL A 135 -5.51 1.87 -0.94
C VAL A 135 -5.52 2.83 0.24
N SER A 136 -5.67 2.33 1.46
CA SER A 136 -5.78 3.19 2.65
C SER A 136 -5.06 2.59 3.85
N PRO A 137 -4.13 3.34 4.46
CA PRO A 137 -3.53 4.60 4.04
C PRO A 137 -2.86 4.52 2.66
N ASN A 138 -2.92 5.60 1.90
CA ASN A 138 -2.60 5.59 0.48
C ASN A 138 -1.10 5.75 0.18
N ASN A 139 -0.61 4.99 -0.76
CA ASN A 139 0.62 5.22 -1.50
C ASN A 139 0.22 5.62 -2.94
N PRO A 140 0.52 6.86 -3.40
CA PRO A 140 1.64 7.73 -2.99
C PRO A 140 1.28 8.90 -2.06
N THR A 141 0.04 9.15 -1.73
CA THR A 141 -0.42 10.44 -1.19
C THR A 141 -0.29 10.56 0.34
N GLY A 142 -0.31 9.44 1.06
CA GLY A 142 -0.45 9.42 2.51
C GLY A 142 -1.88 9.69 3.00
N ALA A 143 -2.86 9.80 2.13
CA ALA A 143 -4.26 10.00 2.52
C ALA A 143 -4.79 8.76 3.27
N VAL A 144 -5.58 8.99 4.31
CA VAL A 144 -6.39 7.95 4.98
C VAL A 144 -7.83 8.19 4.56
N TYR A 145 -8.39 7.27 3.80
CA TYR A 145 -9.77 7.41 3.34
C TYR A 145 -10.76 7.31 4.51
N SER A 146 -11.76 8.16 4.50
CA SER A 146 -12.77 8.17 5.54
C SER A 146 -13.57 6.87 5.57
N GLU A 147 -13.99 6.44 6.77
CA GLU A 147 -14.91 5.31 6.93
C GLU A 147 -16.17 5.48 6.07
N ALA A 148 -16.70 6.71 5.98
CA ALA A 148 -17.89 7.00 5.18
C ALA A 148 -17.67 6.72 3.69
N SER A 149 -16.54 7.19 3.12
CA SER A 149 -16.23 6.94 1.70
C SER A 149 -15.93 5.47 1.41
N LEU A 150 -15.23 4.77 2.32
CA LEU A 150 -14.96 3.33 2.17
C LEU A 150 -16.25 2.48 2.28
N ARG A 151 -17.18 2.85 3.17
CA ARG A 151 -18.52 2.24 3.23
C ARG A 151 -19.32 2.49 1.97
N ALA A 152 -19.26 3.70 1.42
CA ALA A 152 -19.97 4.05 0.18
C ALA A 152 -19.43 3.24 -1.02
N ILE A 153 -18.12 3.11 -1.17
CA ILE A 153 -17.50 2.24 -2.20
C ILE A 153 -17.88 0.79 -2.00
N ASN A 154 -17.82 0.28 -0.76
CA ASN A 154 -18.18 -1.11 -0.48
C ASN A 154 -19.65 -1.39 -0.82
N ALA A 155 -20.58 -0.52 -0.43
CA ALA A 155 -21.99 -0.62 -0.77
C ALA A 155 -22.23 -0.54 -2.29
N LEU A 156 -21.50 0.35 -2.99
CA LEU A 156 -21.56 0.44 -4.45
C LEU A 156 -21.13 -0.87 -5.11
N CYS A 157 -20.06 -1.49 -4.64
CA CYS A 157 -19.60 -2.80 -5.14
C CYS A 157 -20.68 -3.86 -4.93
N ALA A 158 -21.28 -3.96 -3.73
CA ALA A 158 -22.36 -4.88 -3.43
C ALA A 158 -23.55 -4.69 -4.36
N GLN A 159 -23.98 -3.45 -4.58
CA GLN A 159 -25.13 -3.10 -5.43
C GLN A 159 -24.92 -3.43 -6.91
N ARG A 160 -23.69 -3.34 -7.37
CA ARG A 160 -23.31 -3.54 -8.78
C ARG A 160 -22.77 -4.93 -9.09
N GLY A 161 -22.65 -5.81 -8.07
CA GLY A 161 -22.06 -7.14 -8.25
C GLY A 161 -20.55 -7.09 -8.55
N LEU A 162 -19.84 -6.09 -8.00
CA LEU A 162 -18.41 -5.88 -8.16
C LEU A 162 -17.66 -6.33 -6.90
N TYR A 163 -16.37 -6.61 -7.04
CA TYR A 163 -15.49 -6.80 -5.90
C TYR A 163 -14.94 -5.45 -5.41
N HIS A 164 -14.82 -5.30 -4.08
CA HIS A 164 -14.05 -4.24 -3.46
C HIS A 164 -12.66 -4.77 -3.11
N PHE A 165 -11.62 -4.30 -3.81
CA PHE A 165 -10.23 -4.61 -3.52
C PHE A 165 -9.69 -3.55 -2.56
N SER A 166 -9.44 -3.92 -1.29
CA SER A 166 -8.95 -3.01 -0.24
C SER A 166 -7.50 -3.32 0.11
N ASP A 167 -6.57 -2.46 -0.30
CA ASP A 167 -5.16 -2.58 0.09
C ASP A 167 -4.90 -1.84 1.40
N GLU A 168 -4.55 -2.61 2.43
CA GLU A 168 -4.39 -2.17 3.82
C GLU A 168 -2.92 -2.30 4.28
N ALA A 169 -1.96 -2.30 3.35
CA ALA A 169 -0.54 -2.52 3.65
C ALA A 169 0.07 -1.50 4.62
N TYR A 170 -0.56 -0.35 4.82
CA TYR A 170 -0.14 0.72 5.73
C TYR A 170 -1.07 0.89 6.93
N GLU A 171 -1.89 -0.08 7.29
CA GLU A 171 -2.94 -0.02 8.31
C GLU A 171 -2.51 0.56 9.67
N TYR A 172 -1.26 0.35 10.10
CA TYR A 172 -0.72 0.89 11.35
C TYR A 172 -0.19 2.33 11.24
N PHE A 173 0.07 2.79 10.02
CA PHE A 173 0.69 4.10 9.78
C PHE A 173 -0.38 5.17 9.64
N THR A 174 -1.05 5.50 10.75
CA THR A 174 -1.98 6.63 10.86
C THR A 174 -1.50 7.56 11.96
N TYR A 175 -1.72 8.86 11.79
CA TYR A 175 -1.19 9.91 12.65
C TYR A 175 -2.31 10.83 13.14
N GLU A 176 -2.04 11.65 14.17
CA GLU A 176 -2.94 12.70 14.64
C GLU A 176 -4.33 12.18 15.07
N GLY A 177 -4.39 10.97 15.60
CA GLY A 177 -5.64 10.36 16.08
C GLY A 177 -6.56 9.80 14.99
N VAL A 178 -6.16 9.87 13.73
CA VAL A 178 -6.92 9.23 12.63
C VAL A 178 -6.85 7.72 12.77
N LYS A 179 -7.99 7.06 12.60
CA LYS A 179 -8.10 5.60 12.69
C LYS A 179 -8.17 4.99 11.31
N HIS A 180 -7.47 3.88 11.13
CA HIS A 180 -7.65 3.01 9.98
C HIS A 180 -9.01 2.31 10.07
N PHE A 181 -9.65 2.13 8.91
CA PHE A 181 -10.91 1.39 8.77
C PHE A 181 -10.75 0.28 7.73
N SER A 182 -11.09 -0.95 8.12
CA SER A 182 -11.06 -2.12 7.23
C SER A 182 -12.45 -2.38 6.64
N PRO A 183 -12.66 -2.25 5.32
CA PRO A 183 -13.96 -2.49 4.69
C PRO A 183 -14.52 -3.90 4.91
N ALA A 184 -13.65 -4.89 5.08
CA ALA A 184 -14.07 -6.26 5.40
C ALA A 184 -14.78 -6.39 6.76
N SER A 185 -14.69 -5.38 7.66
CA SER A 185 -15.41 -5.35 8.93
C SER A 185 -16.89 -4.98 8.79
N ILE A 186 -17.31 -4.50 7.62
CA ILE A 186 -18.71 -4.17 7.36
C ILE A 186 -19.54 -5.46 7.31
N PRO A 187 -20.66 -5.54 8.03
CA PRO A 187 -21.52 -6.72 7.98
C PRO A 187 -21.93 -7.09 6.55
N GLY A 188 -21.69 -8.34 6.16
CA GLY A 188 -21.98 -8.86 4.81
C GLY A 188 -20.95 -8.49 3.73
N ALA A 189 -19.97 -7.64 4.02
CA ALA A 189 -18.96 -7.22 3.05
C ALA A 189 -18.01 -8.35 2.60
N MET A 190 -17.84 -9.39 3.42
CA MET A 190 -16.98 -10.54 3.11
C MET A 190 -17.37 -11.26 1.82
N LYS A 191 -18.61 -11.11 1.34
CA LYS A 191 -19.08 -11.73 0.10
C LYS A 191 -18.52 -11.09 -1.18
N HIS A 192 -17.94 -9.89 -1.08
CA HIS A 192 -17.44 -9.13 -2.24
C HIS A 192 -16.20 -8.31 -1.94
N THR A 193 -15.58 -8.44 -0.76
CA THR A 193 -14.39 -7.68 -0.39
C THR A 193 -13.17 -8.59 -0.35
N LEU A 194 -12.11 -8.17 -1.02
CA LEU A 194 -10.77 -8.76 -0.92
C LEU A 194 -9.86 -7.74 -0.22
N SER A 195 -9.39 -8.07 0.98
CA SER A 195 -8.50 -7.19 1.76
C SER A 195 -7.07 -7.71 1.76
N PHE A 196 -6.14 -6.85 1.37
CA PHE A 196 -4.72 -7.17 1.20
C PHE A 196 -3.89 -6.57 2.32
N TYR A 197 -3.09 -7.40 2.97
CA TYR A 197 -2.24 -7.01 4.10
C TYR A 197 -0.78 -7.36 3.84
N SER A 198 0.13 -6.63 4.48
CA SER A 198 1.56 -6.80 4.28
C SER A 198 2.34 -6.79 5.59
N MET A 199 3.24 -7.76 5.75
CA MET A 199 4.23 -7.75 6.83
C MET A 199 5.42 -6.82 6.52
N SER A 200 5.54 -6.35 5.27
CA SER A 200 6.69 -5.57 4.78
C SER A 200 6.92 -4.28 5.53
N LYS A 201 5.84 -3.58 5.94
CA LYS A 201 5.92 -2.26 6.56
C LYS A 201 5.80 -2.35 8.08
N ASN A 202 4.75 -3.01 8.55
CA ASN A 202 4.43 -3.11 9.98
C ASN A 202 5.56 -3.74 10.78
N TYR A 203 6.18 -4.79 10.24
CA TYR A 203 7.19 -5.59 10.92
C TYR A 203 8.57 -5.52 10.26
N GLY A 204 8.80 -4.58 9.33
CA GLY A 204 10.10 -4.42 8.67
C GLY A 204 10.53 -5.64 7.82
N MET A 205 9.59 -6.38 7.27
CA MET A 205 9.82 -7.66 6.58
C MET A 205 9.77 -7.55 5.05
N ALA A 206 10.17 -6.41 4.49
CA ALA A 206 10.03 -6.17 3.04
C ALA A 206 10.74 -7.22 2.17
N SER A 207 11.96 -7.62 2.52
CA SER A 207 12.74 -8.65 1.80
C SER A 207 12.27 -10.09 2.07
N TRP A 208 11.53 -10.33 3.15
CA TRP A 208 11.04 -11.65 3.52
C TRP A 208 9.84 -12.11 2.70
N ARG A 209 9.20 -11.20 1.98
CA ARG A 209 8.08 -11.49 1.09
C ARG A 209 6.94 -12.25 1.76
N VAL A 210 6.32 -11.67 2.79
CA VAL A 210 5.11 -12.20 3.43
C VAL A 210 4.01 -11.14 3.43
N GLY A 211 2.85 -11.54 3.01
CA GLY A 211 1.59 -10.84 3.09
C GLY A 211 0.46 -11.84 3.15
N TYR A 212 -0.75 -11.37 3.18
CA TYR A 212 -1.93 -12.22 3.17
C TYR A 212 -3.12 -11.49 2.59
N VAL A 213 -4.11 -12.26 2.17
CA VAL A 213 -5.39 -11.76 1.66
C VAL A 213 -6.53 -12.46 2.35
N VAL A 214 -7.56 -11.67 2.70
CA VAL A 214 -8.88 -12.18 3.09
C VAL A 214 -9.80 -11.97 1.89
N PHE A 215 -10.56 -13.00 1.53
CA PHE A 215 -11.36 -13.01 0.31
C PHE A 215 -12.64 -13.85 0.47
N PRO A 216 -13.66 -13.65 -0.38
CA PRO A 216 -14.90 -14.45 -0.38
C PRO A 216 -14.63 -15.95 -0.49
N ALA A 217 -15.33 -16.75 0.28
CA ALA A 217 -15.13 -18.21 0.33
C ALA A 217 -15.40 -18.91 -1.01
N ASP A 218 -16.28 -18.38 -1.84
CA ASP A 218 -16.60 -18.89 -3.18
C ASP A 218 -15.44 -18.72 -4.18
N LEU A 219 -14.48 -17.86 -3.89
CA LEU A 219 -13.24 -17.72 -4.66
C LEU A 219 -12.14 -18.72 -4.26
N PHE A 220 -12.35 -19.56 -3.25
CA PHE A 220 -11.30 -20.41 -2.70
C PHE A 220 -10.63 -21.30 -3.77
N ASP A 221 -11.42 -21.98 -4.59
CA ASP A 221 -10.88 -22.87 -5.63
C ASP A 221 -10.06 -22.12 -6.67
N ALA A 222 -10.50 -20.94 -7.10
CA ALA A 222 -9.78 -20.11 -8.05
C ALA A 222 -8.47 -19.59 -7.44
N MET A 223 -8.52 -19.01 -6.25
CA MET A 223 -7.35 -18.50 -5.53
C MET A 223 -6.34 -19.61 -5.23
N ASN A 224 -6.83 -20.78 -4.82
CA ASN A 224 -5.98 -21.94 -4.54
C ASN A 224 -5.23 -22.41 -5.80
N LYS A 225 -5.92 -22.55 -6.93
CA LYS A 225 -5.30 -22.94 -8.22
C LYS A 225 -4.26 -21.94 -8.68
N VAL A 226 -4.55 -20.66 -8.58
CA VAL A 226 -3.63 -19.58 -8.98
C VAL A 226 -2.37 -19.63 -8.11
N GLN A 227 -2.50 -19.70 -6.77
CA GLN A 227 -1.35 -19.72 -5.88
C GLN A 227 -0.54 -21.01 -6.01
N ASP A 228 -1.20 -22.15 -6.11
CA ASP A 228 -0.53 -23.46 -6.31
C ASP A 228 0.32 -23.45 -7.59
N THR A 229 -0.21 -22.85 -8.67
CA THR A 229 0.50 -22.75 -9.95
C THR A 229 1.67 -21.78 -9.90
N ASN A 230 1.51 -20.64 -9.20
CA ASN A 230 2.54 -19.59 -9.18
C ASN A 230 3.67 -19.87 -8.21
N LEU A 231 3.37 -20.45 -7.04
CA LEU A 231 4.31 -20.49 -5.91
C LEU A 231 4.15 -21.74 -5.03
N ILE A 232 3.01 -22.42 -5.09
CA ILE A 232 2.56 -23.46 -4.15
C ILE A 232 2.22 -22.84 -2.79
N CYS A 233 3.21 -22.37 -2.04
CA CYS A 233 3.02 -21.66 -0.77
C CYS A 233 4.13 -20.63 -0.55
N ALA A 234 3.89 -19.63 0.29
CA ALA A 234 4.91 -18.66 0.66
C ALA A 234 6.10 -19.35 1.35
N PRO A 235 7.35 -18.82 1.23
CA PRO A 235 8.54 -19.43 1.79
C PRO A 235 8.41 -19.68 3.30
N MET A 236 8.68 -20.92 3.72
CA MET A 236 8.50 -21.36 5.11
C MET A 236 9.28 -20.52 6.12
N PRO A 237 10.58 -20.22 5.93
CA PRO A 237 11.33 -19.41 6.89
C PRO A 237 10.67 -18.04 7.11
N SER A 238 10.12 -17.45 6.03
CA SER A 238 9.42 -16.19 6.09
C SER A 238 8.10 -16.27 6.86
N GLN A 239 7.37 -17.37 6.70
CA GLN A 239 6.12 -17.58 7.45
C GLN A 239 6.38 -17.78 8.94
N LEU A 240 7.42 -18.54 9.31
CA LEU A 240 7.81 -18.73 10.71
C LEU A 240 8.26 -17.41 11.36
N LEU A 241 9.05 -16.62 10.65
CA LEU A 241 9.44 -15.30 11.12
C LEU A 241 8.22 -14.38 11.29
N ALA A 242 7.29 -14.40 10.33
CA ALA A 242 6.06 -13.60 10.39
C ALA A 242 5.20 -14.00 11.60
N LEU A 243 5.08 -15.29 11.89
CA LEU A 243 4.39 -15.78 13.09
C LEU A 243 5.01 -15.22 14.37
N GLN A 244 6.34 -15.29 14.49
CA GLN A 244 7.05 -14.76 15.65
C GLN A 244 6.93 -13.24 15.77
N ALA A 245 6.97 -12.53 14.65
CA ALA A 245 6.80 -11.09 14.60
C ALA A 245 5.38 -10.68 14.99
N LEU A 246 4.36 -11.38 14.48
CA LEU A 246 2.96 -11.11 14.74
C LEU A 246 2.60 -11.33 16.22
N GLN A 247 3.25 -12.29 16.90
CA GLN A 247 3.09 -12.50 18.34
C GLN A 247 3.55 -11.31 19.20
N LYS A 248 4.44 -10.45 18.69
CA LYS A 248 4.81 -9.19 19.36
C LYS A 248 3.71 -8.14 19.22
N GLY A 249 2.92 -8.21 18.15
CA GLY A 249 1.72 -7.44 17.92
C GLY A 249 1.92 -5.92 17.87
N LYS A 250 0.83 -5.22 17.97
CA LYS A 250 0.75 -3.76 17.92
C LYS A 250 1.67 -3.03 18.93
N PRO A 251 1.86 -3.51 20.16
CA PRO A 251 2.77 -2.86 21.11
C PRO A 251 4.23 -2.76 20.61
N TRP A 252 4.67 -3.66 19.74
CA TRP A 252 6.00 -3.57 19.15
C TRP A 252 6.06 -2.55 17.98
N VAL A 253 4.96 -2.36 17.25
CA VAL A 253 4.87 -1.45 16.10
C VAL A 253 4.65 0.01 16.55
N GLU A 254 3.81 0.27 17.54
CA GLU A 254 3.39 1.61 17.96
C GLU A 254 4.54 2.58 18.23
N PRO A 255 5.60 2.22 18.99
CA PRO A 255 6.71 3.15 19.23
C PRO A 255 7.42 3.58 17.93
N LYS A 256 7.46 2.72 16.91
CA LYS A 256 8.05 3.01 15.61
C LYS A 256 7.19 3.96 14.79
N VAL A 257 5.88 3.80 14.84
CA VAL A 257 4.93 4.72 14.23
C VAL A 257 4.99 6.09 14.89
N GLN A 258 5.12 6.15 16.22
CA GLN A 258 5.30 7.41 16.95
C GLN A 258 6.60 8.13 16.57
N ALA A 259 7.72 7.40 16.47
CA ALA A 259 8.98 7.97 16.00
C ALA A 259 8.85 8.51 14.56
N LEU A 260 8.18 7.76 13.70
CA LEU A 260 7.93 8.17 12.33
C LEU A 260 7.00 9.39 12.22
N SER A 261 6.07 9.56 13.14
CA SER A 261 5.24 10.77 13.25
C SER A 261 6.07 12.03 13.47
N GLN A 262 7.13 11.95 14.28
CA GLN A 262 8.06 13.07 14.50
C GLN A 262 8.87 13.37 13.23
N VAL A 263 9.34 12.34 12.54
CA VAL A 263 10.01 12.49 11.23
C VAL A 263 9.10 13.17 10.22
N ARG A 264 7.84 12.75 10.16
CA ARG A 264 6.80 13.35 9.31
C ARG A 264 6.68 14.86 9.58
N GLN A 265 6.57 15.28 10.84
CA GLN A 265 6.49 16.70 11.20
C GLN A 265 7.73 17.49 10.73
N THR A 266 8.93 16.91 10.87
CA THR A 266 10.17 17.53 10.36
C THR A 266 10.12 17.72 8.85
N VAL A 267 9.63 16.72 8.10
CA VAL A 267 9.50 16.80 6.64
C VAL A 267 8.48 17.87 6.25
N TYR A 268 7.30 17.87 6.84
CA TYR A 268 6.26 18.88 6.53
C TYR A 268 6.75 20.30 6.82
N LYS A 269 7.37 20.53 7.98
CA LYS A 269 7.92 21.85 8.34
C LYS A 269 8.96 22.34 7.33
N ALA A 270 9.84 21.45 6.86
CA ALA A 270 10.85 21.80 5.85
C ALA A 270 10.20 22.14 4.49
N LEU A 271 9.19 21.37 4.07
CA LEU A 271 8.50 21.62 2.81
C LEU A 271 7.63 22.90 2.85
N GLU A 272 7.01 23.20 3.98
CA GLU A 272 6.25 24.46 4.18
C GLU A 272 7.12 25.70 4.01
N ALA A 273 8.42 25.62 4.30
CA ALA A 273 9.37 26.72 4.09
C ALA A 273 9.56 27.08 2.61
N LEU A 274 9.14 26.24 1.68
CA LEU A 274 9.16 26.50 0.24
C LEU A 274 8.01 27.42 -0.22
N GLY A 275 7.01 27.67 0.63
CA GLY A 275 5.86 28.51 0.30
C GLY A 275 5.17 28.08 -1.00
N ASP A 276 4.96 29.01 -1.90
CA ASP A 276 4.23 28.79 -3.17
C ASP A 276 4.98 27.92 -4.19
N LEU A 277 6.25 27.57 -3.93
CA LEU A 277 7.02 26.68 -4.80
C LEU A 277 6.55 25.22 -4.74
N VAL A 278 5.80 24.84 -3.71
CA VAL A 278 5.21 23.51 -3.57
C VAL A 278 3.79 23.58 -3.04
N GLN A 279 2.94 22.68 -3.49
CA GLN A 279 1.58 22.52 -2.99
C GLN A 279 1.33 21.07 -2.61
N PHE A 280 0.87 20.83 -1.39
CA PHE A 280 0.52 19.50 -0.90
C PHE A 280 -0.50 19.57 0.22
N PRO A 281 -1.51 18.69 0.25
CA PRO A 281 -2.36 18.53 1.42
C PRO A 281 -1.58 17.80 2.54
N LYS A 282 -1.86 18.16 3.79
CA LYS A 282 -1.34 17.44 4.96
C LYS A 282 -2.15 16.17 5.14
N THR A 283 -1.57 15.05 4.74
CA THR A 283 -2.18 13.74 4.89
C THR A 283 -1.72 13.03 6.17
N GLN A 284 -2.57 12.18 6.73
CA GLN A 284 -2.35 11.58 8.06
C GLN A 284 -2.02 10.08 8.01
N GLY A 285 -1.52 9.58 6.88
CA GLY A 285 -1.21 8.16 6.77
C GLY A 285 0.07 7.84 6.02
N ALA A 286 0.44 6.57 6.03
CA ALA A 286 1.63 6.01 5.42
C ALA A 286 2.91 6.76 5.80
N PHE A 287 3.89 6.88 4.93
CA PHE A 287 5.13 7.65 5.13
C PHE A 287 5.60 8.30 3.83
N TYR A 288 4.63 8.94 3.17
CA TYR A 288 4.82 9.63 1.89
C TYR A 288 4.28 11.06 1.97
N VAL A 289 4.87 11.92 1.17
CA VAL A 289 4.28 13.20 0.77
C VAL A 289 4.27 13.24 -0.74
N LEU A 290 3.09 13.39 -1.31
CA LEU A 290 2.93 13.70 -2.73
C LEU A 290 2.67 15.20 -2.85
N MET A 291 3.57 15.88 -3.54
CA MET A 291 3.49 17.32 -3.73
C MET A 291 3.44 17.70 -5.20
N LYS A 292 2.76 18.79 -5.49
CA LYS A 292 2.74 19.46 -6.77
C LYS A 292 3.79 20.58 -6.75
N LEU A 293 4.63 20.62 -7.76
CA LEU A 293 5.54 21.71 -8.06
C LEU A 293 4.88 22.54 -9.17
N PRO A 294 4.22 23.69 -8.85
CA PRO A 294 3.60 24.53 -9.88
C PRO A 294 4.68 25.26 -10.71
N GLY A 295 4.34 25.59 -11.94
CA GLY A 295 5.14 26.52 -12.74
C GLY A 295 6.42 25.95 -13.35
N LEU A 296 6.50 24.66 -13.68
CA LEU A 296 7.58 24.18 -14.55
C LEU A 296 7.50 24.83 -15.91
N LYS A 297 8.65 25.33 -16.40
CA LYS A 297 8.73 25.94 -17.74
C LYS A 297 8.32 24.96 -18.84
N GLU A 298 7.71 25.53 -19.86
CA GLU A 298 7.38 24.82 -21.10
C GLU A 298 8.62 24.16 -21.71
N GLY A 299 8.51 22.89 -22.12
CA GLY A 299 9.59 22.12 -22.73
C GLY A 299 10.54 21.41 -21.77
N VAL A 300 10.36 21.52 -20.46
CA VAL A 300 11.14 20.75 -19.49
C VAL A 300 10.55 19.34 -19.33
N GLU A 301 11.35 18.31 -19.60
CA GLU A 301 10.93 16.93 -19.41
C GLU A 301 10.68 16.61 -17.92
N PRO A 302 9.65 15.82 -17.61
CA PRO A 302 9.31 15.43 -16.23
C PRO A 302 10.46 14.84 -15.44
N ILE A 303 11.29 14.05 -16.13
CA ILE A 303 12.43 13.35 -15.53
C ILE A 303 13.65 14.26 -15.29
N ALA A 304 13.71 15.43 -15.98
CA ALA A 304 14.86 16.33 -15.89
C ALA A 304 15.07 16.84 -14.46
N PHE A 305 14.00 17.22 -13.77
CA PHE A 305 14.04 17.61 -12.36
C PHE A 305 14.57 16.48 -11.47
N ASN A 306 14.05 15.25 -11.65
CA ASN A 306 14.47 14.10 -10.86
C ASN A 306 15.95 13.75 -11.09
N ARG A 307 16.43 13.89 -12.33
CA ARG A 307 17.84 13.69 -12.68
C ARG A 307 18.72 14.72 -12.00
N ALA A 308 18.40 16.01 -12.15
CA ALA A 308 19.14 17.12 -11.53
C ALA A 308 19.20 16.96 -9.99
N MET A 309 18.06 16.63 -9.37
CA MET A 309 17.97 16.37 -7.93
C MET A 309 18.88 15.23 -7.47
N THR A 310 18.88 14.12 -8.21
CA THR A 310 19.69 12.95 -7.87
C THR A 310 21.18 13.22 -8.10
N GLU A 311 21.53 13.82 -9.23
CA GLU A 311 22.93 14.04 -9.62
C GLU A 311 23.60 15.16 -8.81
N LYS A 312 22.92 16.30 -8.61
CA LYS A 312 23.47 17.49 -7.94
C LYS A 312 23.27 17.46 -6.43
N PHE A 313 22.06 17.13 -5.96
CA PHE A 313 21.68 17.24 -4.55
C PHE A 313 21.66 15.90 -3.79
N LYS A 314 21.89 14.76 -4.48
CA LYS A 314 21.94 13.41 -3.90
C LYS A 314 20.65 13.04 -3.15
N VAL A 315 19.51 13.50 -3.66
CA VAL A 315 18.17 13.18 -3.16
C VAL A 315 17.34 12.61 -4.30
N ALA A 316 16.56 11.56 -4.02
CA ALA A 316 15.69 10.93 -4.99
C ALA A 316 14.23 11.06 -4.57
N SER A 317 13.37 11.51 -5.50
CA SER A 317 11.91 11.41 -5.43
C SER A 317 11.39 10.54 -6.56
N ILE A 318 10.10 10.23 -6.53
CA ILE A 318 9.44 9.52 -7.64
C ILE A 318 8.48 10.51 -8.30
N PRO A 319 8.59 10.69 -9.63
CA PRO A 319 7.73 11.61 -10.36
C PRO A 319 6.29 11.11 -10.44
N GLY A 320 5.34 12.04 -10.49
CA GLY A 320 3.90 11.76 -10.42
C GLY A 320 3.36 10.92 -11.57
N PHE A 321 4.00 10.94 -12.73
CA PHE A 321 3.55 10.11 -13.86
C PHE A 321 3.63 8.59 -13.55
N ALA A 322 4.51 8.18 -12.62
CA ALA A 322 4.56 6.79 -12.14
C ALA A 322 3.25 6.40 -11.41
N PHE A 323 2.48 7.35 -10.93
CA PHE A 323 1.23 7.16 -10.20
C PHE A 323 -0.01 7.58 -11.02
N GLY A 324 0.15 7.68 -12.35
CA GLY A 324 -0.93 8.04 -13.28
C GLY A 324 -1.18 9.54 -13.46
N LEU A 325 -0.47 10.40 -12.71
CA LEU A 325 -0.63 11.84 -12.85
C LEU A 325 0.05 12.34 -14.13
N THR A 326 -0.73 12.97 -15.00
CA THR A 326 -0.18 13.57 -16.21
C THR A 326 0.75 14.71 -15.85
N HIS A 327 1.89 14.73 -16.55
CA HIS A 327 2.79 15.87 -16.47
C HIS A 327 2.30 16.96 -17.41
N THR A 328 2.00 18.12 -16.87
CA THR A 328 1.66 19.34 -17.63
C THR A 328 2.62 20.47 -17.22
N HIS A 329 2.67 21.54 -18.00
CA HIS A 329 3.42 22.75 -17.62
C HIS A 329 2.95 23.35 -16.29
N GLU A 330 1.70 23.06 -15.91
CA GLU A 330 1.08 23.58 -14.69
C GLU A 330 1.37 22.74 -13.46
N ALA A 331 1.79 21.47 -13.63
CA ALA A 331 1.94 20.56 -12.52
C ALA A 331 2.99 19.46 -12.76
N ASN A 332 4.03 19.46 -11.95
CA ASN A 332 4.95 18.34 -11.77
C ASN A 332 4.76 17.78 -10.38
N TYR A 333 4.23 16.56 -10.29
CA TYR A 333 4.06 15.90 -9.00
C TYR A 333 5.30 15.09 -8.63
N GLN A 334 5.68 15.16 -7.36
CA GLN A 334 6.81 14.45 -6.80
C GLN A 334 6.41 13.74 -5.50
N ARG A 335 6.73 12.45 -5.38
CA ARG A 335 6.56 11.71 -4.12
C ARG A 335 7.88 11.63 -3.37
N LEU A 336 7.91 12.12 -2.14
CA LEU A 336 8.94 11.83 -1.16
C LEU A 336 8.51 10.68 -0.25
N SER A 337 9.46 9.78 0.09
CA SER A 337 9.30 8.79 1.14
C SER A 337 10.24 9.14 2.29
N TYR A 338 9.71 9.13 3.51
CA TYR A 338 10.47 9.48 4.73
C TYR A 338 10.58 8.31 5.71
N GLY A 339 10.18 7.09 5.30
CA GLY A 339 10.24 5.88 6.15
C GLY A 339 11.57 5.14 6.16
N ALA A 340 12.39 5.31 5.12
CA ALA A 340 13.51 4.39 4.81
C ALA A 340 14.79 4.64 5.61
N LEU A 341 14.94 5.80 6.23
CA LEU A 341 16.20 6.23 6.86
C LEU A 341 15.95 6.73 8.30
N GLU A 342 17.03 6.77 9.08
CA GLU A 342 17.03 7.38 10.41
C GLU A 342 16.62 8.86 10.35
N ALA A 343 16.02 9.36 11.43
CA ALA A 343 15.45 10.71 11.51
C ALA A 343 16.44 11.82 11.09
N ALA A 344 17.70 11.71 11.49
CA ALA A 344 18.73 12.67 11.13
C ALA A 344 19.02 12.68 9.62
N SER A 345 19.08 11.50 9.01
CA SER A 345 19.29 11.37 7.55
C SER A 345 18.10 11.87 6.75
N VAL A 346 16.86 11.66 7.26
CA VAL A 346 15.65 12.21 6.63
C VAL A 346 15.65 13.75 6.74
N ALA A 347 16.01 14.30 7.90
CA ALA A 347 16.09 15.74 8.10
C ALA A 347 17.12 16.37 7.13
N GLU A 348 18.30 15.79 6.98
CA GLU A 348 19.29 16.22 6.00
C GLU A 348 18.75 16.09 4.56
N GLY A 349 18.16 14.95 4.23
CA GLY A 349 17.61 14.66 2.91
C GLY A 349 16.52 15.65 2.49
N VAL A 350 15.62 16.03 3.40
CA VAL A 350 14.57 17.01 3.08
C VAL A 350 15.15 18.43 2.91
N GLN A 351 16.20 18.80 3.65
CA GLN A 351 16.89 20.08 3.42
C GLN A 351 17.56 20.12 2.05
N ARG A 352 18.19 19.04 1.63
CA ARG A 352 18.75 18.90 0.27
C ARG A 352 17.64 19.00 -0.79
N TYR A 353 16.47 18.42 -0.53
CA TYR A 353 15.32 18.54 -1.41
C TYR A 353 14.82 19.98 -1.52
N VAL A 354 14.71 20.69 -0.39
CA VAL A 354 14.35 22.12 -0.35
C VAL A 354 15.32 22.95 -1.18
N ALA A 355 16.63 22.76 -0.98
CA ALA A 355 17.66 23.44 -1.76
C ALA A 355 17.55 23.12 -3.26
N ALA A 356 17.24 21.86 -3.62
CA ALA A 356 17.07 21.45 -5.01
C ALA A 356 15.87 22.15 -5.68
N VAL A 357 14.74 22.28 -4.98
CA VAL A 357 13.56 22.98 -5.48
C VAL A 357 13.86 24.47 -5.68
N GLN A 358 14.50 25.13 -4.71
CA GLN A 358 14.88 26.53 -4.79
C GLN A 358 15.86 26.79 -5.95
N ASP A 359 16.90 25.97 -6.09
CA ASP A 359 17.87 26.07 -7.19
C ASP A 359 17.20 25.89 -8.56
N TRP A 360 16.27 24.93 -8.66
CA TRP A 360 15.53 24.66 -9.88
C TRP A 360 14.71 25.88 -10.33
N TYR A 361 13.93 26.46 -9.42
CA TYR A 361 13.12 27.66 -9.73
C TYR A 361 13.96 28.92 -9.95
N SER A 362 15.18 28.98 -9.39
CA SER A 362 16.10 30.11 -9.64
C SER A 362 16.80 30.01 -10.98
N ALA A 363 17.03 28.80 -11.47
CA ALA A 363 17.72 28.54 -12.75
C ALA A 363 16.77 28.58 -13.96
N TYR A 364 15.49 28.39 -13.72
CA TYR A 364 14.43 28.32 -14.73
C TYR A 364 13.27 29.27 -14.42
#